data_a06a7c44dc4a6f12f215e184bf5ad539
#
_entry.id   a06a7c44dc4a6f12f215e184bf5ad539
#
_cell.length_a   1.000
_cell.length_b   1.000
_cell.length_c   1.000
_cell.angle_alpha   90.00
_cell.angle_beta   90.00
_cell.angle_gamma   90.00
#
_symmetry.space_group_name_H-M   'P 1'
#
loop_
_entity.id
_entity.type
_entity.pdbx_description
1 polymer ?
#
loop_
_entity_poly.entity_id
_entity_poly.type
_entity_poly.pdbx_seq_one_letter_code
_entity_poly.pdbx_strand_id
1 'polypeptide(L)'
;NNSIGIKTEFYPDWTENDWSDPIDCFLENADIPHIGILEREEIPAEVTRNCLQAFLTETLRVDRYIYYTNLDEYFIPHTRSFRQRHFHHDGMITGMDTEAKTIAISLYSQRRVLESVEIPFKQFRKALLSSLEAKLWPSFFLLRCLQTKLSLDTDRIKTALQSYREEKEPHSLINRGKRFYQYHGINAYDGWIAFFEGAKSREFIWQGPAFLVFCEHKKCMAQRLLLLADAERSAGQRAIARLYYSTVYQGLEQSRILYFKACFKEDKSVYEKLRERLAEIKEREKKILQEFSDIGEFAKKD
;
A
#
# COMPACT_ATOMS: atom_id res chain seq x y z
N ASN A 1 -8.15 9.48 -0.38
CA ASN A 1 -8.48 8.42 0.55
C ASN A 1 -7.37 8.28 1.55
N ASN A 2 -7.62 8.81 2.75
CA ASN A 2 -6.66 8.79 3.83
C ASN A 2 -7.18 7.98 5.02
N SER A 3 -8.22 7.19 4.80
CA SER A 3 -8.65 6.19 5.75
C SER A 3 -7.68 5.03 5.67
N ILE A 4 -6.69 5.06 6.52
CA ILE A 4 -5.77 3.97 6.68
C ILE A 4 -6.40 3.04 7.69
N GLY A 5 -7.17 2.11 7.18
CA GLY A 5 -7.45 0.90 7.90
C GLY A 5 -6.21 0.04 7.79
N ILE A 6 -5.60 -0.33 8.88
CA ILE A 6 -4.65 -1.41 8.89
C ILE A 6 -5.47 -2.66 9.15
N LYS A 7 -5.60 -3.47 8.11
CA LYS A 7 -6.19 -4.78 8.22
C LYS A 7 -5.17 -5.69 8.90
N THR A 8 -5.43 -6.06 10.13
CA THR A 8 -4.74 -7.16 10.78
C THR A 8 -5.73 -8.30 10.94
N GLU A 9 -5.93 -9.08 9.88
CA GLU A 9 -6.57 -10.37 10.03
C GLU A 9 -5.51 -11.37 10.49
N PHE A 10 -5.53 -11.71 11.75
CA PHE A 10 -4.82 -12.87 12.27
C PHE A 10 -5.74 -14.06 12.14
N TYR A 11 -5.54 -14.87 11.09
CA TYR A 11 -6.14 -16.19 11.04
C TYR A 11 -5.33 -17.13 11.91
N PRO A 12 -5.95 -17.80 12.88
CA PRO A 12 -5.26 -18.78 13.72
C PRO A 12 -4.70 -19.98 12.93
N ASP A 13 -5.17 -20.19 11.70
CA ASP A 13 -4.87 -21.35 10.85
C ASP A 13 -4.05 -21.00 9.61
N TRP A 14 -3.15 -20.04 9.70
CA TRP A 14 -2.26 -19.66 8.61
C TRP A 14 -1.47 -20.86 8.09
N THR A 15 -1.86 -21.36 6.93
CA THR A 15 -1.07 -22.29 6.15
C THR A 15 -0.14 -21.49 5.23
N GLU A 16 1.00 -22.07 4.84
CA GLU A 16 1.99 -21.44 3.94
C GLU A 16 1.42 -20.95 2.59
N ASN A 17 0.19 -21.29 2.28
CA ASN A 17 -0.49 -20.97 1.03
C ASN A 17 -1.48 -19.79 1.14
N ASP A 18 -1.67 -19.20 2.30
CA ASP A 18 -2.59 -18.08 2.46
C ASP A 18 -1.85 -16.75 2.28
N TRP A 19 -1.98 -16.19 1.07
CA TRP A 19 -1.37 -14.94 0.63
C TRP A 19 -2.11 -13.69 1.09
N SER A 20 -3.01 -13.81 2.05
CA SER A 20 -3.66 -12.64 2.62
C SER A 20 -2.63 -11.87 3.45
N ASP A 21 -2.22 -10.71 2.97
CA ASP A 21 -1.40 -9.78 3.73
C ASP A 21 -2.14 -9.42 5.01
N PRO A 22 -1.56 -9.65 6.20
CA PRO A 22 -2.20 -9.35 7.48
C PRO A 22 -2.41 -7.86 7.68
N ILE A 23 -1.76 -7.04 6.88
CA ILE A 23 -1.87 -5.59 6.92
C ILE A 23 -2.18 -5.09 5.54
N ASP A 24 -3.36 -4.52 5.39
CA ASP A 24 -3.76 -3.80 4.21
C ASP A 24 -3.86 -2.31 4.54
N CYS A 25 -3.02 -1.51 3.90
CA CYS A 25 -3.09 -0.05 3.97
C CYS A 25 -4.00 0.52 2.89
N PHE A 26 -4.51 -0.32 2.02
CA PHE A 26 -5.40 0.05 0.94
C PHE A 26 -6.74 -0.64 1.16
N LEU A 27 -7.80 0.13 1.01
CA LEU A 27 -9.11 -0.42 0.77
C LEU A 27 -9.02 -1.32 -0.47
N GLU A 28 -9.78 -2.41 -0.48
CA GLU A 28 -9.78 -3.42 -1.56
C GLU A 28 -9.68 -2.80 -2.97
N ASN A 29 -9.17 -3.53 -3.95
CA ASN A 29 -8.92 -3.07 -5.34
C ASN A 29 -10.09 -2.33 -6.00
N ALA A 30 -11.31 -2.56 -5.54
CA ALA A 30 -12.50 -1.81 -5.95
C ALA A 30 -12.49 -0.36 -5.46
N ASP A 31 -11.70 -0.06 -4.44
CA ASP A 31 -11.55 1.25 -3.83
C ASP A 31 -10.17 1.86 -4.10
N ILE A 32 -9.58 1.55 -5.28
CA ILE A 32 -8.53 2.46 -5.76
C ILE A 32 -9.12 3.85 -5.56
N PRO A 33 -8.55 4.62 -4.64
CA PRO A 33 -9.22 5.79 -4.13
C PRO A 33 -9.65 6.63 -5.30
N HIS A 34 -10.91 6.98 -5.34
CA HIS A 34 -11.37 8.07 -6.15
C HIS A 34 -10.67 9.32 -5.64
N ILE A 35 -9.39 9.41 -6.00
CA ILE A 35 -8.73 10.69 -5.99
C ILE A 35 -9.56 11.43 -7.04
N GLY A 36 -10.34 12.43 -6.65
CA GLY A 36 -11.26 13.15 -7.54
C GLY A 36 -10.59 13.84 -8.74
N ILE A 37 -9.37 13.43 -9.04
CA ILE A 37 -8.50 13.84 -10.13
C ILE A 37 -8.31 12.75 -11.19
N LEU A 38 -8.75 11.51 -10.91
CA LEU A 38 -8.64 10.41 -11.86
C LEU A 38 -10.03 9.94 -12.29
N GLU A 39 -10.26 9.98 -13.59
CA GLU A 39 -11.31 9.20 -14.22
C GLU A 39 -10.82 7.76 -14.39
N ARG A 40 -11.68 6.81 -14.09
CA ARG A 40 -11.37 5.38 -14.16
C ARG A 40 -12.47 4.64 -14.92
N GLU A 41 -12.04 3.80 -15.84
CA GLU A 41 -12.91 2.88 -16.58
C GLU A 41 -12.32 1.47 -16.49
N GLU A 42 -13.11 0.47 -16.14
CA GLU A 42 -12.66 -0.93 -16.07
C GLU A 42 -13.09 -1.69 -17.33
N ILE A 43 -12.14 -2.34 -17.97
CA ILE A 43 -12.35 -3.22 -19.12
C ILE A 43 -11.86 -4.63 -18.78
N PRO A 44 -12.76 -5.62 -18.71
CA PRO A 44 -12.35 -7.01 -18.54
C PRO A 44 -11.40 -7.44 -19.66
N ALA A 45 -10.27 -8.04 -19.32
CA ALA A 45 -9.24 -8.37 -20.32
C ALA A 45 -9.72 -9.38 -21.39
N GLU A 46 -10.68 -10.22 -21.04
CA GLU A 46 -11.29 -11.16 -21.98
C GLU A 46 -11.89 -10.44 -23.22
N VAL A 47 -12.51 -9.27 -23.03
CA VAL A 47 -13.10 -8.47 -24.12
C VAL A 47 -12.03 -8.03 -25.12
N THR A 48 -10.79 -7.82 -24.68
CA THR A 48 -9.69 -7.34 -25.51
C THR A 48 -8.88 -8.45 -26.17
N ARG A 49 -9.14 -9.71 -25.84
CA ARG A 49 -8.34 -10.89 -26.23
C ARG A 49 -7.93 -10.91 -27.69
N ASN A 50 -8.86 -10.60 -28.60
CA ASN A 50 -8.64 -10.67 -30.05
C ASN A 50 -8.13 -9.36 -30.67
N CYS A 51 -8.21 -8.24 -29.93
CA CYS A 51 -7.80 -6.92 -30.42
C CYS A 51 -6.81 -6.22 -29.48
N LEU A 52 -6.13 -6.96 -28.62
CA LEU A 52 -5.30 -6.44 -27.52
C LEU A 52 -4.33 -5.35 -27.98
N GLN A 53 -3.61 -5.56 -29.08
CA GLN A 53 -2.64 -4.58 -29.58
C GLN A 53 -3.34 -3.25 -29.98
N ALA A 54 -4.40 -3.33 -30.76
CA ALA A 54 -5.15 -2.18 -31.19
C ALA A 54 -5.77 -1.42 -29.98
N PHE A 55 -6.35 -2.18 -29.04
CA PHE A 55 -6.90 -1.63 -27.80
C PHE A 55 -5.84 -0.84 -27.00
N LEU A 56 -4.68 -1.43 -26.74
CA LEU A 56 -3.61 -0.76 -25.98
C LEU A 56 -3.08 0.46 -26.72
N THR A 57 -2.83 0.35 -28.04
CA THR A 57 -2.34 1.46 -28.86
C THR A 57 -3.29 2.65 -28.83
N GLU A 58 -4.58 2.41 -29.07
CA GLU A 58 -5.58 3.48 -29.09
C GLU A 58 -5.79 4.11 -27.69
N THR A 59 -5.75 3.28 -26.64
CA THR A 59 -5.91 3.78 -25.28
C THR A 59 -4.74 4.67 -24.87
N LEU A 60 -3.50 4.26 -25.15
CA LEU A 60 -2.31 5.05 -24.82
C LEU A 60 -2.21 6.33 -25.65
N ARG A 61 -2.72 6.34 -26.88
CA ARG A 61 -2.73 7.50 -27.76
C ARG A 61 -3.58 8.67 -27.23
N VAL A 62 -4.60 8.39 -26.43
CA VAL A 62 -5.51 9.39 -25.86
C VAL A 62 -5.16 9.81 -24.42
N ASP A 63 -3.88 9.81 -24.07
CA ASP A 63 -3.34 10.24 -22.76
C ASP A 63 -3.96 9.49 -21.57
N ARG A 64 -4.25 8.21 -21.75
CA ARG A 64 -4.68 7.33 -20.66
C ARG A 64 -3.53 6.42 -20.20
N TYR A 65 -3.39 6.24 -18.90
CA TYR A 65 -2.57 5.19 -18.31
C TYR A 65 -3.39 3.92 -18.16
N ILE A 66 -2.76 2.78 -18.31
CA ILE A 66 -3.44 1.48 -18.20
C ILE A 66 -2.83 0.72 -17.01
N TYR A 67 -3.61 0.58 -15.94
CA TYR A 67 -3.28 -0.34 -14.86
C TYR A 67 -3.90 -1.71 -15.20
N TYR A 68 -3.14 -2.76 -15.05
CA TYR A 68 -3.60 -4.14 -15.28
C TYR A 68 -3.56 -4.94 -13.98
N THR A 69 -4.46 -5.91 -13.87
CA THR A 69 -4.50 -6.83 -12.73
C THR A 69 -4.21 -8.26 -13.17
N ASN A 70 -3.68 -9.05 -12.23
CA ASN A 70 -3.51 -10.50 -12.37
C ASN A 70 -2.74 -10.96 -13.62
N LEU A 71 -1.69 -10.26 -14.04
CA LEU A 71 -0.84 -10.70 -15.14
C LEU A 71 0.17 -11.76 -14.66
N ASP A 72 0.34 -12.85 -15.42
CA ASP A 72 1.22 -13.96 -15.03
C ASP A 72 2.70 -13.62 -15.27
N GLU A 73 3.42 -13.30 -14.19
CA GLU A 73 4.84 -12.95 -14.21
C GLU A 73 5.76 -14.06 -14.71
N TYR A 74 5.31 -15.31 -14.81
CA TYR A 74 6.09 -16.38 -15.43
C TYR A 74 6.55 -16.02 -16.85
N PHE A 75 5.76 -15.24 -17.58
CA PHE A 75 6.07 -14.80 -18.94
C PHE A 75 6.71 -13.41 -19.00
N ILE A 76 6.81 -12.68 -17.89
CA ILE A 76 7.29 -11.30 -17.84
C ILE A 76 8.79 -11.25 -17.49
N PRO A 77 9.68 -10.88 -18.42
CA PRO A 77 11.09 -10.67 -18.13
C PRO A 77 11.27 -9.63 -17.01
N HIS A 78 12.43 -9.68 -16.37
CA HIS A 78 12.85 -8.79 -15.27
C HIS A 78 12.11 -9.04 -13.94
N THR A 79 11.03 -9.83 -13.88
CA THR A 79 10.41 -10.25 -12.62
C THR A 79 11.16 -11.43 -11.99
N ARG A 80 10.96 -11.63 -10.68
CA ARG A 80 11.53 -12.79 -9.97
C ARG A 80 10.88 -14.10 -10.38
N SER A 81 9.66 -14.06 -10.85
CA SER A 81 8.88 -15.23 -11.23
C SER A 81 9.16 -15.70 -12.66
N PHE A 82 9.90 -14.89 -13.45
CA PHE A 82 10.16 -15.19 -14.86
C PHE A 82 10.77 -16.57 -15.07
N ARG A 83 10.06 -17.44 -15.80
CA ARG A 83 10.40 -18.85 -16.08
C ARG A 83 10.68 -19.71 -14.86
N GLN A 84 10.25 -19.29 -13.68
CA GLN A 84 10.46 -20.05 -12.44
C GLN A 84 9.14 -20.57 -11.86
N ARG A 85 8.14 -19.70 -11.74
CA ARG A 85 6.82 -20.05 -11.18
C ARG A 85 5.73 -19.15 -11.75
N HIS A 86 4.53 -19.67 -11.84
CA HIS A 86 3.35 -18.87 -12.12
C HIS A 86 3.04 -18.00 -10.90
N PHE A 87 3.00 -16.71 -11.11
CA PHE A 87 2.69 -15.73 -10.09
C PHE A 87 1.96 -14.55 -10.73
N HIS A 88 0.74 -14.30 -10.29
CA HIS A 88 -0.12 -13.30 -10.88
C HIS A 88 -0.03 -12.02 -10.09
N HIS A 89 0.31 -10.94 -10.77
CA HIS A 89 0.57 -9.65 -10.14
C HIS A 89 0.08 -8.50 -11.01
N ASP A 90 -0.06 -7.35 -10.37
CA ASP A 90 -0.56 -6.13 -10.98
C ASP A 90 0.58 -5.23 -11.43
N GLY A 91 0.28 -4.31 -12.36
CA GLY A 91 1.26 -3.34 -12.83
C GLY A 91 0.64 -2.29 -13.71
N MET A 92 1.49 -1.42 -14.28
CA MET A 92 1.04 -0.33 -15.12
C MET A 92 1.71 -0.39 -16.48
N ILE A 93 0.93 -0.22 -17.55
CA ILE A 93 1.44 -0.03 -18.91
C ILE A 93 1.67 1.47 -19.09
N THR A 94 2.90 1.83 -19.46
CA THR A 94 3.34 3.22 -19.61
C THR A 94 3.62 3.62 -21.07
N GLY A 95 3.71 2.64 -21.96
CA GLY A 95 3.94 2.90 -23.37
C GLY A 95 3.90 1.64 -24.22
N MET A 96 3.82 1.83 -25.54
CA MET A 96 3.89 0.75 -26.52
C MET A 96 4.58 1.23 -27.79
N ASP A 97 5.56 0.47 -28.27
CA ASP A 97 6.16 0.64 -29.59
C ASP A 97 5.63 -0.44 -30.53
N THR A 98 4.84 -0.01 -31.53
CA THR A 98 4.23 -0.93 -32.49
C THR A 98 5.19 -1.43 -33.57
N GLU A 99 6.26 -0.66 -33.88
CA GLU A 99 7.31 -1.03 -34.84
C GLU A 99 8.28 -2.03 -34.23
N ALA A 100 8.81 -1.71 -33.04
CA ALA A 100 9.67 -2.62 -32.27
C ALA A 100 8.89 -3.79 -31.67
N LYS A 101 7.56 -3.72 -31.63
CA LYS A 101 6.69 -4.72 -30.99
C LYS A 101 7.03 -4.93 -29.52
N THR A 102 7.28 -3.82 -28.81
CA THR A 102 7.55 -3.81 -27.38
C THR A 102 6.46 -3.06 -26.61
N ILE A 103 6.37 -3.34 -25.32
CA ILE A 103 5.48 -2.68 -24.39
C ILE A 103 6.29 -2.27 -23.15
N ALA A 104 6.15 -1.03 -22.73
CA ALA A 104 6.74 -0.52 -21.52
C ALA A 104 5.78 -0.72 -20.35
N ILE A 105 6.24 -1.39 -19.32
CA ILE A 105 5.46 -1.68 -18.12
C ILE A 105 6.23 -1.28 -16.86
N SER A 106 5.52 -0.77 -15.86
CA SER A 106 6.06 -0.56 -14.51
C SER A 106 5.68 -1.74 -13.63
N LEU A 107 6.69 -2.35 -13.04
CA LEU A 107 6.55 -3.55 -12.22
C LEU A 107 7.64 -3.63 -11.14
N TYR A 108 7.48 -4.54 -10.19
CA TYR A 108 8.53 -4.89 -9.25
C TYR A 108 9.51 -5.87 -9.87
N SER A 109 10.75 -5.40 -10.07
CA SER A 109 11.81 -6.20 -10.71
C SER A 109 12.39 -7.28 -9.77
N GLN A 110 13.30 -8.09 -10.31
CA GLN A 110 14.09 -9.05 -9.54
C GLN A 110 14.83 -8.41 -8.35
N ARG A 111 15.16 -7.13 -8.46
CA ARG A 111 15.81 -6.34 -7.40
C ARG A 111 14.84 -5.84 -6.33
N ARG A 112 13.54 -6.16 -6.44
CA ARG A 112 12.45 -5.66 -5.57
C ARG A 112 12.30 -4.13 -5.62
N VAL A 113 12.58 -3.53 -6.74
CA VAL A 113 12.42 -2.10 -7.00
C VAL A 113 11.32 -1.94 -8.05
N LEU A 114 10.44 -0.96 -7.83
CA LEU A 114 9.47 -0.55 -8.86
C LEU A 114 10.24 0.18 -9.96
N GLU A 115 10.27 -0.39 -11.13
CA GLU A 115 10.94 0.18 -12.30
C GLU A 115 10.14 -0.02 -13.58
N SER A 116 10.36 0.85 -14.55
CA SER A 116 9.75 0.72 -15.87
C SER A 116 10.70 -0.07 -16.78
N VAL A 117 10.19 -1.10 -17.41
CA VAL A 117 10.94 -2.00 -18.29
C VAL A 117 10.22 -2.18 -19.62
N GLU A 118 10.99 -2.35 -20.69
CA GLU A 118 10.42 -2.75 -21.99
C GLU A 118 10.50 -4.25 -22.16
N ILE A 119 9.40 -4.85 -22.58
CA ILE A 119 9.31 -6.28 -22.84
C ILE A 119 8.69 -6.53 -24.22
N PRO A 120 8.98 -7.66 -24.87
CA PRO A 120 8.30 -8.03 -26.11
C PRO A 120 6.79 -8.16 -25.91
N PHE A 121 5.99 -7.53 -26.75
CA PHE A 121 4.53 -7.59 -26.70
C PHE A 121 4.00 -9.03 -26.69
N LYS A 122 4.67 -9.93 -27.42
CA LYS A 122 4.34 -11.38 -27.43
C LYS A 122 4.38 -11.99 -26.02
N GLN A 123 5.30 -11.58 -25.17
CA GLN A 123 5.42 -12.09 -23.80
C GLN A 123 4.32 -11.52 -22.91
N PHE A 124 4.03 -10.24 -23.02
CA PHE A 124 2.89 -9.62 -22.36
C PHE A 124 1.57 -10.33 -22.71
N ARG A 125 1.33 -10.57 -24.02
CA ARG A 125 0.15 -11.29 -24.48
C ARG A 125 0.08 -12.71 -23.92
N LYS A 126 1.21 -13.45 -23.84
CA LYS A 126 1.23 -14.77 -23.23
C LYS A 126 0.87 -14.72 -21.74
N ALA A 127 1.40 -13.74 -21.00
CA ALA A 127 1.09 -13.55 -19.60
C ALA A 127 -0.41 -13.32 -19.37
N LEU A 128 -1.03 -12.48 -20.20
CA LEU A 128 -2.47 -12.24 -20.15
C LEU A 128 -3.30 -13.49 -20.46
N LEU A 129 -2.95 -14.22 -21.52
CA LEU A 129 -3.67 -15.43 -21.92
C LEU A 129 -3.58 -16.51 -20.84
N SER A 130 -2.41 -16.67 -20.20
CA SER A 130 -2.23 -17.58 -19.07
C SER A 130 -3.17 -17.25 -17.92
N SER A 131 -3.30 -15.98 -17.58
CA SER A 131 -4.21 -15.53 -16.51
C SER A 131 -5.68 -15.74 -16.84
N LEU A 132 -6.07 -15.54 -18.10
CA LEU A 132 -7.43 -15.84 -18.58
C LEU A 132 -7.74 -17.35 -18.52
N GLU A 133 -6.80 -18.19 -18.93
CA GLU A 133 -6.93 -19.66 -18.87
C GLU A 133 -7.02 -20.15 -17.42
N ALA A 134 -6.29 -19.52 -16.51
CA ALA A 134 -6.36 -19.78 -15.08
C ALA A 134 -7.63 -19.22 -14.39
N LYS A 135 -8.51 -18.53 -15.14
CA LYS A 135 -9.76 -17.91 -14.67
C LYS A 135 -9.54 -16.92 -13.51
N LEU A 136 -8.48 -16.14 -13.57
CA LEU A 136 -8.15 -15.14 -12.56
C LEU A 136 -8.77 -13.75 -12.82
N TRP A 137 -9.59 -13.66 -13.87
CA TRP A 137 -10.36 -12.45 -14.19
C TRP A 137 -9.49 -11.18 -14.28
N PRO A 138 -8.41 -11.17 -15.09
CA PRO A 138 -7.62 -9.96 -15.27
C PRO A 138 -8.46 -8.85 -15.88
N SER A 139 -8.19 -7.60 -15.46
CA SER A 139 -8.84 -6.40 -15.98
C SER A 139 -7.81 -5.34 -16.36
N PHE A 140 -8.18 -4.47 -17.28
CA PHE A 140 -7.50 -3.21 -17.56
C PHE A 140 -8.30 -2.05 -16.97
N PHE A 141 -7.64 -1.23 -16.17
CA PHE A 141 -8.20 0.02 -15.67
C PHE A 141 -7.59 1.17 -16.45
N LEU A 142 -8.43 1.85 -17.22
CA LEU A 142 -8.05 3.01 -17.99
C LEU A 142 -8.12 4.24 -17.08
N LEU A 143 -6.99 4.87 -16.84
CA LEU A 143 -6.85 5.99 -15.91
C LEU A 143 -6.57 7.27 -16.70
N ARG A 144 -7.35 8.33 -16.48
CA ARG A 144 -7.13 9.65 -17.04
C ARG A 144 -7.08 10.69 -15.94
N CYS A 145 -6.05 11.54 -15.95
CA CYS A 145 -5.99 12.68 -15.05
C CYS A 145 -6.96 13.77 -15.48
N LEU A 146 -7.87 14.15 -14.60
CA LEU A 146 -8.88 15.20 -14.87
C LEU A 146 -8.38 16.60 -14.49
N GLN A 147 -7.37 16.70 -13.63
CA GLN A 147 -6.85 17.96 -13.12
C GLN A 147 -5.33 17.95 -13.10
N THR A 148 -4.74 19.02 -13.62
CA THR A 148 -3.28 19.23 -13.57
C THR A 148 -2.80 19.98 -12.34
N LYS A 149 -3.69 20.63 -11.60
CA LYS A 149 -3.37 21.33 -10.36
C LYS A 149 -4.17 20.75 -9.21
N LEU A 150 -3.46 20.27 -8.21
CA LEU A 150 -4.03 19.77 -6.97
C LEU A 150 -3.94 20.86 -5.91
N SER A 151 -5.04 21.14 -5.24
CA SER A 151 -5.03 21.88 -3.98
C SER A 151 -4.92 20.90 -2.81
N LEU A 152 -4.17 21.30 -1.79
CA LEU A 152 -4.10 20.53 -0.56
C LEU A 152 -5.41 20.67 0.20
N ASP A 153 -6.13 19.58 0.38
CA ASP A 153 -7.36 19.53 1.19
C ASP A 153 -6.98 19.32 2.66
N THR A 154 -6.73 20.42 3.36
CA THR A 154 -6.31 20.41 4.77
C THR A 154 -7.38 19.86 5.70
N ASP A 155 -8.65 20.12 5.42
CA ASP A 155 -9.75 19.67 6.27
C ASP A 155 -9.94 18.14 6.17
N ARG A 156 -9.77 17.61 4.97
CA ARG A 156 -9.76 16.16 4.76
C ARG A 156 -8.60 15.47 5.48
N ILE A 157 -7.41 16.09 5.46
CA ILE A 157 -6.24 15.57 6.20
C ILE A 157 -6.54 15.58 7.71
N LYS A 158 -7.08 16.68 8.25
CA LYS A 158 -7.44 16.78 9.67
C LYS A 158 -8.46 15.74 10.09
N THR A 159 -9.52 15.58 9.29
CA THR A 159 -10.56 14.57 9.53
C THR A 159 -9.97 13.16 9.53
N ALA A 160 -9.06 12.86 8.60
CA ALA A 160 -8.39 11.56 8.54
C ALA A 160 -7.46 11.32 9.74
N LEU A 161 -6.73 12.34 10.19
CA LEU A 161 -5.89 12.29 11.40
C LEU A 161 -6.74 12.08 12.66
N GLN A 162 -7.88 12.74 12.75
CA GLN A 162 -8.82 12.57 13.86
C GLN A 162 -9.37 11.15 13.87
N SER A 163 -9.88 10.65 12.74
CA SER A 163 -10.38 9.26 12.61
C SER A 163 -9.31 8.22 12.97
N TYR A 164 -8.08 8.46 12.55
CA TYR A 164 -6.94 7.61 12.89
C TYR A 164 -6.69 7.54 14.41
N ARG A 165 -6.75 8.68 15.10
CA ARG A 165 -6.55 8.79 16.55
C ARG A 165 -7.71 8.21 17.36
N GLU A 166 -8.94 8.45 16.91
CA GLU A 166 -10.18 8.02 17.58
C GLU A 166 -10.53 6.55 17.32
N GLU A 167 -9.67 5.83 16.58
CA GLU A 167 -9.86 4.41 16.30
C GLU A 167 -11.17 4.11 15.57
N LYS A 168 -11.72 5.12 14.89
CA LYS A 168 -12.98 4.98 14.16
C LYS A 168 -12.78 4.15 12.90
N GLU A 169 -13.68 3.20 12.73
CA GLU A 169 -13.75 2.43 11.49
C GLU A 169 -14.08 3.36 10.32
N PRO A 170 -13.36 3.28 9.20
CA PRO A 170 -13.68 4.07 8.02
C PRO A 170 -15.08 3.70 7.52
N HIS A 171 -15.94 4.69 7.33
CA HIS A 171 -17.34 4.50 6.88
C HIS A 171 -17.48 3.69 5.59
N SER A 172 -16.46 3.65 4.75
CA SER A 172 -16.44 2.88 3.50
C SER A 172 -16.40 1.37 3.70
N LEU A 173 -16.02 0.87 4.88
CA LEU A 173 -15.92 -0.56 5.19
C LEU A 173 -17.25 -1.16 5.68
N ILE A 174 -18.16 -0.34 6.20
CA ILE A 174 -19.42 -0.77 6.79
C ILE A 174 -20.35 -1.43 5.75
N ASN A 175 -20.26 -1.05 4.49
CA ASN A 175 -21.23 -1.46 3.45
C ASN A 175 -20.88 -2.75 2.70
N ARG A 176 -19.77 -3.42 2.98
CA ARG A 176 -19.31 -4.55 2.14
C ARG A 176 -19.52 -5.96 2.70
N GLY A 177 -20.16 -6.10 3.84
CA GLY A 177 -20.60 -7.41 4.35
C GLY A 177 -19.50 -8.45 4.59
N LYS A 178 -18.22 -8.09 4.48
CA LYS A 178 -17.08 -8.97 4.67
C LYS A 178 -16.08 -8.37 5.64
N ARG A 179 -16.06 -8.95 6.81
CA ARG A 179 -14.96 -9.18 7.77
C ARG A 179 -13.80 -8.17 7.69
N PHE A 180 -13.73 -7.29 8.60
CA PHE A 180 -13.33 -7.50 9.98
C PHE A 180 -11.89 -7.09 10.14
N TYR A 181 -11.67 -5.77 10.01
CA TYR A 181 -10.46 -5.22 10.57
C TYR A 181 -10.62 -5.26 12.08
N GLN A 182 -9.80 -6.03 12.75
CA GLN A 182 -9.82 -6.14 14.19
C GLN A 182 -9.17 -4.93 14.86
N TYR A 183 -8.27 -4.26 14.14
CA TYR A 183 -7.50 -3.13 14.63
C TYR A 183 -7.49 -2.00 13.60
N HIS A 184 -7.94 -0.81 14.00
CA HIS A 184 -8.03 0.37 13.14
C HIS A 184 -7.13 1.50 13.63
N GLY A 185 -6.68 2.36 12.73
CA GLY A 185 -5.96 3.56 13.05
C GLY A 185 -4.72 3.27 13.90
N ILE A 186 -4.61 3.94 15.03
CA ILE A 186 -3.47 3.77 15.93
C ILE A 186 -3.43 2.40 16.63
N ASN A 187 -4.56 1.69 16.70
CA ASN A 187 -4.61 0.32 17.25
C ASN A 187 -3.97 -0.75 16.35
N ALA A 188 -3.53 -0.38 15.16
CA ALA A 188 -2.69 -1.26 14.35
C ALA A 188 -1.43 -1.75 15.08
N TYR A 189 -0.93 -0.98 16.04
CA TYR A 189 0.15 -1.45 16.92
C TYR A 189 -0.25 -2.65 17.74
N ASP A 190 -1.50 -2.69 18.23
CA ASP A 190 -1.99 -3.81 19.03
C ASP A 190 -2.05 -5.09 18.21
N GLY A 191 -2.36 -4.98 16.92
CA GLY A 191 -2.27 -6.08 15.99
C GLY A 191 -0.86 -6.65 15.88
N TRP A 192 0.15 -5.80 15.74
CA TRP A 192 1.54 -6.24 15.74
C TRP A 192 2.00 -6.81 17.08
N ILE A 193 1.57 -6.20 18.20
CA ILE A 193 1.86 -6.70 19.55
C ILE A 193 1.27 -8.10 19.73
N ALA A 194 0.01 -8.30 19.33
CA ALA A 194 -0.65 -9.61 19.36
C ALA A 194 0.04 -10.63 18.43
N PHE A 195 0.47 -10.21 17.25
CA PHE A 195 1.26 -11.06 16.34
C PHE A 195 2.53 -11.58 17.01
N PHE A 196 3.34 -10.71 17.60
CA PHE A 196 4.57 -11.12 18.26
C PHE A 196 4.32 -12.00 19.49
N GLU A 197 3.20 -11.80 20.20
CA GLU A 197 2.80 -12.70 21.29
C GLU A 197 2.47 -14.09 20.76
N GLY A 198 1.60 -14.18 19.76
CA GLY A 198 1.20 -15.45 19.17
C GLY A 198 2.37 -16.18 18.46
N ALA A 199 3.29 -15.44 17.87
CA ALA A 199 4.43 -16.00 17.15
C ALA A 199 5.49 -16.66 18.04
N LYS A 200 5.48 -16.42 19.36
CA LYS A 200 6.39 -17.09 20.31
C LYS A 200 6.20 -18.61 20.34
N SER A 201 4.95 -19.06 20.24
CA SER A 201 4.55 -20.47 20.37
C SER A 201 4.35 -21.20 19.05
N ARG A 202 4.44 -20.52 17.90
CA ARG A 202 4.18 -21.08 16.57
C ARG A 202 5.47 -21.25 15.77
N GLU A 203 5.37 -21.97 14.64
CA GLU A 203 6.40 -21.96 13.63
C GLU A 203 6.66 -20.53 13.13
N PHE A 204 7.86 -20.31 12.62
CA PHE A 204 8.29 -18.97 12.22
C PHE A 204 7.48 -18.46 11.02
N ILE A 205 6.75 -17.36 11.20
CA ILE A 205 5.97 -16.71 10.15
C ILE A 205 6.67 -15.44 9.70
N TRP A 206 7.05 -15.37 8.43
CA TRP A 206 7.65 -14.21 7.83
C TRP A 206 6.59 -13.17 7.43
N GLN A 207 6.56 -12.02 8.10
CA GLN A 207 5.68 -10.88 7.80
C GLN A 207 6.47 -9.61 7.45
N GLY A 208 7.62 -9.78 6.79
CA GLY A 208 8.50 -8.68 6.40
C GLY A 208 7.83 -7.61 5.53
N PRO A 209 7.09 -7.98 4.45
CA PRO A 209 6.39 -7.01 3.62
C PRO A 209 5.34 -6.20 4.40
N ALA A 210 4.54 -6.86 5.23
CA ALA A 210 3.52 -6.21 6.04
C ALA A 210 4.12 -5.21 7.04
N PHE A 211 5.23 -5.58 7.69
CA PHE A 211 5.93 -4.65 8.60
C PHE A 211 6.55 -3.46 7.85
N LEU A 212 7.04 -3.67 6.62
CA LEU A 212 7.52 -2.59 5.76
C LEU A 212 6.38 -1.61 5.42
N VAL A 213 5.22 -2.12 5.01
CA VAL A 213 4.04 -1.29 4.71
C VAL A 213 3.64 -0.46 5.93
N PHE A 214 3.68 -1.05 7.13
CA PHE A 214 3.41 -0.33 8.38
C PHE A 214 4.41 0.81 8.62
N CYS A 215 5.71 0.60 8.37
CA CYS A 215 6.73 1.65 8.46
C CYS A 215 6.53 2.76 7.42
N GLU A 216 6.29 2.39 6.15
CA GLU A 216 6.05 3.36 5.07
C GLU A 216 4.79 4.20 5.34
N HIS A 217 3.75 3.61 5.93
CA HIS A 217 2.59 4.36 6.41
C HIS A 217 2.99 5.49 7.36
N LYS A 218 3.84 5.21 8.36
CA LYS A 218 4.28 6.23 9.33
C LYS A 218 5.16 7.30 8.68
N LYS A 219 5.94 6.93 7.69
CA LYS A 219 6.69 7.89 6.87
C LYS A 219 5.76 8.84 6.11
N CYS A 220 4.72 8.30 5.47
CA CYS A 220 3.69 9.10 4.80
C CYS A 220 2.94 10.00 5.79
N MET A 221 2.65 9.53 7.00
CA MET A 221 2.05 10.35 8.06
C MET A 221 2.93 11.52 8.44
N ALA A 222 4.24 11.31 8.64
CA ALA A 222 5.17 12.39 8.93
C ALA A 222 5.17 13.46 7.81
N GLN A 223 5.15 13.05 6.56
CA GLN A 223 5.07 13.94 5.40
C GLN A 223 3.75 14.74 5.38
N ARG A 224 2.63 14.11 5.68
CA ARG A 224 1.32 14.76 5.76
C ARG A 224 1.26 15.81 6.88
N LEU A 225 1.82 15.50 8.05
CA LEU A 225 1.92 16.44 9.14
C LEU A 225 2.76 17.67 8.76
N LEU A 226 3.89 17.47 8.05
CA LEU A 226 4.70 18.56 7.53
C LEU A 226 3.94 19.41 6.51
N LEU A 227 3.27 18.81 5.56
CA LEU A 227 2.46 19.52 4.55
C LEU A 227 1.35 20.35 5.21
N LEU A 228 0.69 19.80 6.24
CA LEU A 228 -0.34 20.52 6.97
C LEU A 228 0.24 21.69 7.75
N ALA A 229 1.37 21.49 8.44
CA ALA A 229 2.08 22.54 9.17
C ALA A 229 2.56 23.68 8.25
N ASP A 230 2.99 23.34 7.02
CA ASP A 230 3.41 24.34 6.03
C ASP A 230 2.21 25.11 5.47
N ALA A 231 1.10 24.44 5.20
CA ALA A 231 -0.14 25.08 4.75
C ALA A 231 -0.71 26.05 5.80
N GLU A 232 -0.62 25.68 7.07
CA GLU A 232 -1.07 26.51 8.20
C GLU A 232 0.00 27.52 8.67
N ARG A 233 1.19 27.50 8.06
CA ARG A 233 2.34 28.36 8.43
C ARG A 233 2.73 28.25 9.90
N SER A 234 2.48 27.12 10.53
CA SER A 234 2.71 26.90 11.96
C SER A 234 4.10 26.33 12.24
N ALA A 235 4.96 27.13 12.85
CA ALA A 235 6.29 26.69 13.28
C ALA A 235 6.22 25.60 14.37
N GLY A 236 5.26 25.71 15.29
CA GLY A 236 5.02 24.71 16.34
C GLY A 236 4.64 23.34 15.75
N GLN A 237 3.63 23.31 14.88
CA GLN A 237 3.24 22.08 14.21
C GLN A 237 4.37 21.47 13.37
N ARG A 238 5.20 22.31 12.72
CA ARG A 238 6.38 21.83 11.96
C ARG A 238 7.40 21.16 12.88
N ALA A 239 7.62 21.69 14.08
CA ALA A 239 8.50 21.06 15.07
C ALA A 239 7.93 19.69 15.51
N ILE A 240 6.64 19.61 15.79
CA ILE A 240 5.96 18.36 16.16
C ILE A 240 6.00 17.32 15.01
N ALA A 241 5.82 17.74 13.76
CA ALA A 241 5.93 16.86 12.60
C ALA A 241 7.34 16.25 12.44
N ARG A 242 8.38 17.04 12.71
CA ARG A 242 9.77 16.55 12.76
C ARG A 242 10.00 15.59 13.92
N LEU A 243 9.42 15.86 15.09
CA LEU A 243 9.46 14.97 16.24
C LEU A 243 8.78 13.64 15.92
N TYR A 244 7.63 13.66 15.21
CA TYR A 244 6.95 12.46 14.73
C TYR A 244 7.88 11.62 13.85
N TYR A 245 8.55 12.24 12.88
CA TYR A 245 9.48 11.54 11.99
C TYR A 245 10.61 10.85 12.76
N SER A 246 11.28 11.59 13.67
CA SER A 246 12.43 11.07 14.42
C SER A 246 12.05 10.05 15.50
N THR A 247 10.87 10.16 16.08
CA THR A 247 10.45 9.30 17.19
C THR A 247 9.63 8.10 16.71
N VAL A 248 8.62 8.33 15.89
CA VAL A 248 7.69 7.28 15.46
C VAL A 248 8.25 6.53 14.26
N TYR A 249 8.49 7.22 13.15
CA TYR A 249 8.95 6.54 11.93
C TYR A 249 10.33 5.90 12.11
N GLN A 250 11.33 6.64 12.58
CA GLN A 250 12.66 6.07 12.78
C GLN A 250 12.67 4.96 13.87
N GLY A 251 11.83 5.09 14.89
CA GLY A 251 11.66 4.05 15.91
C GLY A 251 11.12 2.75 15.32
N LEU A 252 10.15 2.84 14.40
CA LEU A 252 9.62 1.67 13.69
C LEU A 252 10.62 1.08 12.70
N GLU A 253 11.38 1.89 11.97
CA GLU A 253 12.44 1.41 11.08
C GLU A 253 13.50 0.59 11.85
N GLN A 254 13.88 1.06 13.03
CA GLN A 254 14.79 0.29 13.89
C GLN A 254 14.14 -1.01 14.37
N SER A 255 12.85 -0.99 14.68
CA SER A 255 12.09 -2.20 15.05
C SER A 255 12.00 -3.19 13.89
N ARG A 256 11.81 -2.70 12.66
CA ARG A 256 11.82 -3.50 11.43
C ARG A 256 13.17 -4.20 11.22
N ILE A 257 14.27 -3.45 11.38
CA ILE A 257 15.62 -4.02 11.26
C ILE A 257 15.85 -5.11 12.32
N LEU A 258 15.38 -4.88 13.55
CA LEU A 258 15.47 -5.85 14.63
C LEU A 258 14.66 -7.12 14.32
N TYR A 259 13.44 -6.94 13.83
CA TYR A 259 12.58 -8.04 13.38
C TYR A 259 13.24 -8.86 12.26
N PHE A 260 13.79 -8.20 11.24
CA PHE A 260 14.47 -8.90 10.15
C PHE A 260 15.68 -9.71 10.63
N LYS A 261 16.47 -9.13 11.54
CA LYS A 261 17.60 -9.87 12.15
C LYS A 261 17.14 -11.08 12.92
N ALA A 262 16.03 -10.95 13.67
CA ALA A 262 15.43 -12.07 14.39
C ALA A 262 14.96 -13.16 13.42
N CYS A 263 14.34 -12.77 12.32
CA CYS A 263 13.90 -13.68 11.25
C CYS A 263 15.06 -14.48 10.65
N PHE A 264 16.16 -13.81 10.30
CA PHE A 264 17.34 -14.51 9.75
C PHE A 264 18.03 -15.46 10.70
N LYS A 265 17.90 -15.24 12.01
CA LYS A 265 18.52 -16.04 13.06
C LYS A 265 17.54 -17.01 13.71
N GLU A 266 16.29 -16.99 13.32
CA GLU A 266 15.19 -17.71 13.97
C GLU A 266 15.10 -17.43 15.48
N ASP A 267 15.51 -16.23 15.89
CA ASP A 267 15.60 -15.80 17.28
C ASP A 267 14.30 -15.14 17.76
N LYS A 268 13.43 -15.94 18.35
CA LYS A 268 12.15 -15.48 18.91
C LYS A 268 12.29 -14.69 20.22
N SER A 269 13.46 -14.71 20.89
CA SER A 269 13.67 -13.95 22.13
C SER A 269 13.53 -12.43 21.92
N VAL A 270 13.72 -11.99 20.69
CA VAL A 270 13.57 -10.57 20.28
C VAL A 270 12.13 -10.10 20.29
N TYR A 271 11.15 -11.00 20.21
CA TYR A 271 9.73 -10.63 20.08
C TYR A 271 9.19 -9.88 21.29
N GLU A 272 9.64 -10.22 22.52
CA GLU A 272 9.29 -9.45 23.72
C GLU A 272 9.74 -8.00 23.60
N LYS A 273 11.00 -7.80 23.26
CA LYS A 273 11.57 -6.47 23.06
C LYS A 273 10.85 -5.68 21.96
N LEU A 274 10.40 -6.35 20.91
CA LEU A 274 9.61 -5.70 19.85
C LEU A 274 8.25 -5.27 20.35
N ARG A 275 7.57 -6.09 21.15
CA ARG A 275 6.29 -5.77 21.77
C ARG A 275 6.37 -4.53 22.65
N GLU A 276 7.32 -4.52 23.60
CA GLU A 276 7.55 -3.38 24.49
C GLU A 276 7.81 -2.11 23.68
N ARG A 277 8.69 -2.20 22.70
CA ARG A 277 9.04 -1.06 21.85
C ARG A 277 7.88 -0.54 21.04
N LEU A 278 7.04 -1.42 20.47
CA LEU A 278 5.84 -1.00 19.72
C LEU A 278 4.81 -0.34 20.63
N ALA A 279 4.64 -0.84 21.86
CA ALA A 279 3.78 -0.21 22.84
C ALA A 279 4.27 1.20 23.22
N GLU A 280 5.57 1.37 23.45
CA GLU A 280 6.16 2.70 23.70
C GLU A 280 5.97 3.65 22.53
N ILE A 281 6.20 3.20 21.29
CA ILE A 281 6.04 4.02 20.07
C ILE A 281 4.57 4.41 19.93
N LYS A 282 3.62 3.50 20.15
CA LYS A 282 2.19 3.77 20.14
C LYS A 282 1.82 4.94 21.08
N GLU A 283 2.26 4.86 22.33
CA GLU A 283 1.94 5.90 23.31
C GLU A 283 2.60 7.25 22.99
N ARG A 284 3.79 7.25 22.44
CA ARG A 284 4.46 8.46 21.95
C ARG A 284 3.72 9.06 20.77
N GLU A 285 3.30 8.23 19.81
CA GLU A 285 2.52 8.68 18.64
C GLU A 285 1.21 9.33 19.07
N LYS A 286 0.48 8.73 20.01
CA LYS A 286 -0.75 9.32 20.58
C LYS A 286 -0.51 10.74 21.09
N LYS A 287 0.52 10.92 21.90
CA LYS A 287 0.86 12.23 22.48
C LYS A 287 1.25 13.25 21.42
N ILE A 288 2.12 12.86 20.48
CA ILE A 288 2.59 13.73 19.39
C ILE A 288 1.42 14.20 18.52
N LEU A 289 0.50 13.30 18.16
CA LEU A 289 -0.67 13.64 17.35
C LEU A 289 -1.66 14.52 18.12
N GLN A 290 -1.80 14.36 19.44
CA GLN A 290 -2.60 15.23 20.27
C GLN A 290 -2.02 16.65 20.28
N GLU A 291 -0.72 16.80 20.61
CA GLU A 291 -0.03 18.09 20.63
C GLU A 291 -0.09 18.79 19.26
N PHE A 292 0.05 18.06 18.16
CA PHE A 292 -0.09 18.60 16.82
C PHE A 292 -1.47 19.22 16.58
N SER A 293 -2.53 18.55 17.03
CA SER A 293 -3.90 19.03 16.90
C SER A 293 -4.17 20.24 17.77
N ASP A 294 -3.72 20.20 19.02
CA ASP A 294 -3.93 21.31 19.99
C ASP A 294 -3.32 22.61 19.48
N ILE A 295 -2.08 22.58 18.95
CA ILE A 295 -1.44 23.78 18.37
C ILE A 295 -2.25 24.32 17.18
N GLY A 296 -2.83 23.46 16.33
CA GLY A 296 -3.64 23.88 15.19
C GLY A 296 -4.98 24.51 15.58
N GLU A 297 -5.55 24.14 16.71
CA GLU A 297 -6.78 24.74 17.24
C GLU A 297 -6.56 26.10 17.86
N PHE A 298 -5.44 26.30 18.57
CA PHE A 298 -5.10 27.60 19.17
C PHE A 298 -4.82 28.67 18.12
N ALA A 299 -4.18 28.31 17.01
CA ALA A 299 -3.88 29.27 15.95
C ALA A 299 -5.11 29.78 15.16
N LYS A 300 -6.30 29.21 15.35
CA LYS A 300 -7.55 29.66 14.73
C LYS A 300 -8.36 30.65 15.60
N LYS A 301 -7.96 30.84 16.85
CA LYS A 301 -8.67 31.70 17.80
C LYS A 301 -8.10 33.11 17.88
N ASP A 302 -6.97 33.35 17.27
CA ASP A 302 -6.31 34.65 17.11
C ASP A 302 -6.49 35.16 15.66
#